data_3a630906123e43957891ca1764132a97
#
_entry.id   3a630906123e43957891ca1764132a97
#
_cell.length_a   1.000
_cell.length_b   1.000
_cell.length_c   1.000
_cell.angle_alpha   90.00
_cell.angle_beta   90.00
_cell.angle_gamma   90.00
#
_symmetry.space_group_name_H-M   'P 1'
#
loop_
_entity.id
_entity.type
_entity.pdbx_description
1 polymer ?
#
loop_
_entity_poly.entity_id
_entity_poly.type
_entity_poly.pdbx_seq_one_letter_code
_entity_poly.pdbx_strand_id
1 'polypeptide(L)'
;MKKNLIYLLFSVTLLCAALTACSDNDDLDSTSVVRPTTTEQNDLDRWLKRNYVETYNIQLKYRFEDIESSMGYYLTPASYKQSVAMAKLVRHMCLEAYDEITGSTDFIKAYFPKILFLVGSYAYKTNGAMVLGTAEAGAKIT
;
A
#
# COMPACT_ATOMS: atom_id res chain seq x y z
N MET A 1 48.72 -37.67 -20.77
CA MET A 1 48.69 -36.38 -20.00
C MET A 1 48.29 -35.17 -20.86
N LYS A 2 48.76 -34.96 -22.07
CA LYS A 2 48.42 -33.79 -22.91
C LYS A 2 46.93 -33.73 -23.32
N LYS A 3 46.26 -34.85 -23.59
CA LYS A 3 44.86 -34.86 -23.98
C LYS A 3 43.90 -34.41 -22.84
N ASN A 4 44.16 -34.82 -21.61
CA ASN A 4 43.34 -34.43 -20.48
C ASN A 4 43.47 -32.93 -20.14
N LEU A 5 44.64 -32.35 -20.38
CA LEU A 5 44.87 -30.92 -20.19
C LEU A 5 44.09 -30.07 -21.22
N ILE A 6 43.96 -30.56 -22.44
CA ILE A 6 43.20 -29.90 -23.53
C ILE A 6 41.70 -29.92 -23.20
N TYR A 7 41.15 -31.03 -22.67
CA TYR A 7 39.75 -31.09 -22.26
C TYR A 7 39.45 -30.19 -21.05
N LEU A 8 40.39 -30.09 -20.12
CA LEU A 8 40.26 -29.21 -18.96
C LEU A 8 40.28 -27.73 -19.38
N LEU A 9 41.15 -27.33 -20.29
CA LEU A 9 41.18 -25.98 -20.88
C LEU A 9 39.87 -25.65 -21.63
N PHE A 10 39.35 -26.61 -22.40
CA PHE A 10 38.11 -26.43 -23.17
C PHE A 10 36.89 -26.29 -22.25
N SER A 11 36.84 -27.04 -21.12
CA SER A 11 35.77 -26.95 -20.16
C SER A 11 35.77 -25.64 -19.38
N VAL A 12 36.95 -25.08 -19.07
CA VAL A 12 37.09 -23.79 -18.39
C VAL A 12 36.68 -22.63 -19.31
N THR A 13 37.03 -22.67 -20.59
CA THR A 13 36.63 -21.64 -21.57
C THR A 13 35.11 -21.67 -21.82
N LEU A 14 34.49 -22.85 -21.85
CA LEU A 14 33.05 -23.00 -22.02
C LEU A 14 32.29 -22.48 -20.79
N LEU A 15 32.82 -22.68 -19.57
CA LEU A 15 32.25 -22.22 -18.32
C LEU A 15 32.32 -20.67 -18.20
N CYS A 16 33.41 -20.04 -18.65
CA CYS A 16 33.55 -18.59 -18.69
C CYS A 16 32.59 -17.92 -19.67
N ALA A 17 32.27 -18.57 -20.80
CA ALA A 17 31.30 -18.04 -21.77
C ALA A 17 29.85 -18.02 -21.26
N ALA A 18 29.52 -18.88 -20.30
CA ALA A 18 28.18 -18.94 -19.69
C ALA A 18 27.92 -17.83 -18.64
N LEU A 19 28.96 -17.13 -18.18
CA LEU A 19 28.84 -16.09 -17.16
C LEU A 19 28.62 -14.67 -17.74
N THR A 20 28.66 -14.52 -19.07
CA THR A 20 28.47 -13.21 -19.73
C THR A 20 27.02 -12.98 -20.21
N ALA A 21 26.08 -13.88 -19.90
CA ALA A 21 24.72 -13.84 -20.44
C ALA A 21 23.74 -12.94 -19.63
N CYS A 22 24.22 -12.16 -18.66
CA CYS A 22 23.39 -11.18 -17.93
C CYS A 22 24.02 -9.80 -18.01
N SER A 23 24.04 -9.22 -19.20
CA SER A 23 24.29 -7.79 -19.41
C SER A 23 23.20 -7.28 -20.34
N ASP A 24 21.95 -7.36 -19.88
CA ASP A 24 20.91 -6.49 -20.40
C ASP A 24 21.18 -5.11 -19.80
N ASN A 25 21.95 -4.31 -20.52
CA ASN A 25 21.87 -2.87 -20.40
C ASN A 25 20.55 -2.44 -21.07
N ASP A 26 19.44 -2.76 -20.44
CA ASP A 26 18.21 -2.03 -20.66
C ASP A 26 18.46 -0.64 -20.06
N ASP A 27 18.95 0.27 -20.90
CA ASP A 27 18.85 1.69 -20.61
C ASP A 27 17.36 2.03 -20.49
N LEU A 28 16.83 1.89 -19.29
CA LEU A 28 15.48 2.31 -18.96
C LEU A 28 15.42 3.80 -19.31
N ASP A 29 14.56 4.14 -20.27
CA ASP A 29 14.27 5.51 -20.61
C ASP A 29 14.01 6.28 -19.29
N SER A 30 14.80 7.32 -19.05
CA SER A 30 14.68 8.17 -17.85
C SER A 30 13.31 8.84 -17.75
N THR A 31 12.52 8.78 -18.83
CA THR A 31 11.17 9.29 -18.90
C THR A 31 10.18 8.23 -18.44
N SER A 32 9.69 8.33 -17.20
CA SER A 32 8.64 7.44 -16.71
C SER A 32 7.40 7.52 -17.61
N VAL A 33 6.97 6.37 -18.14
CA VAL A 33 5.72 6.25 -18.92
C VAL A 33 4.51 6.42 -18.00
N VAL A 34 4.70 6.18 -16.70
CA VAL A 34 3.67 6.38 -15.68
C VAL A 34 3.62 7.86 -15.33
N ARG A 35 2.63 8.57 -15.86
CA ARG A 35 2.34 9.94 -15.43
C ARG A 35 1.78 9.88 -14.01
N PRO A 36 2.41 10.54 -13.02
CA PRO A 36 1.80 10.63 -11.71
C PRO A 36 0.46 11.34 -11.87
N THR A 37 -0.62 10.68 -11.48
CA THR A 37 -1.93 11.32 -11.38
C THR A 37 -1.84 12.30 -10.22
N THR A 38 -1.49 13.54 -10.52
CA THR A 38 -1.52 14.65 -9.56
C THR A 38 -2.98 15.00 -9.31
N THR A 39 -3.63 14.25 -8.45
CA THR A 39 -4.90 14.67 -7.88
C THR A 39 -4.62 15.90 -7.04
N GLU A 40 -5.27 17.03 -7.34
CA GLU A 40 -5.12 18.23 -6.54
C GLU A 40 -5.37 17.92 -5.07
N GLN A 41 -4.37 18.20 -4.24
CA GLN A 41 -4.44 17.97 -2.80
C GLN A 41 -5.29 19.07 -2.15
N ASN A 42 -6.37 18.65 -1.52
CA ASN A 42 -7.18 19.55 -0.69
C ASN A 42 -6.64 19.63 0.76
N ASP A 43 -7.30 20.40 1.60
CA ASP A 43 -6.89 20.61 2.99
C ASP A 43 -6.89 19.30 3.80
N LEU A 44 -7.84 18.41 3.56
CA LEU A 44 -7.88 17.10 4.21
C LEU A 44 -6.70 16.23 3.79
N ASP A 45 -6.35 16.21 2.51
CA ASP A 45 -5.20 15.42 2.04
C ASP A 45 -3.89 15.87 2.70
N ARG A 46 -3.67 17.18 2.80
CA ARG A 46 -2.51 17.75 3.49
C ARG A 46 -2.51 17.44 4.99
N TRP A 47 -3.69 17.47 5.60
CA TRP A 47 -3.86 17.15 7.01
C TRP A 47 -3.62 15.65 7.27
N LEU A 48 -4.15 14.76 6.43
CA LEU A 48 -3.95 13.32 6.50
C LEU A 48 -2.49 12.94 6.31
N LYS A 49 -1.82 13.58 5.35
CA LYS A 49 -0.38 13.34 5.14
C LYS A 49 0.40 13.56 6.44
N ARG A 50 0.22 14.70 7.10
CA ARG A 50 0.96 15.04 8.33
C ARG A 50 0.54 14.18 9.53
N ASN A 51 -0.75 13.95 9.71
CA ASN A 51 -1.29 13.37 10.94
C ASN A 51 -1.47 11.86 10.89
N TYR A 52 -1.39 11.25 9.73
CA TYR A 52 -1.55 9.81 9.54
C TYR A 52 -0.34 9.18 8.87
N VAL A 53 0.05 9.68 7.70
CA VAL A 53 1.13 9.05 6.93
C VAL A 53 2.48 9.29 7.59
N GLU A 54 2.85 10.53 7.83
CA GLU A 54 4.16 10.89 8.40
C GLU A 54 4.28 10.46 9.87
N THR A 55 3.19 10.54 10.63
CA THR A 55 3.19 10.22 12.06
C THR A 55 3.09 8.72 12.33
N TYR A 56 2.20 7.99 11.63
CA TYR A 56 1.84 6.61 11.96
C TYR A 56 2.11 5.61 10.83
N ASN A 57 2.51 6.07 9.65
CA ASN A 57 2.60 5.24 8.45
C ASN A 57 1.27 4.54 8.10
N ILE A 58 0.16 5.27 8.25
CA ILE A 58 -1.20 4.83 7.93
C ILE A 58 -1.74 5.69 6.80
N GLN A 59 -2.35 5.07 5.82
CA GLN A 59 -3.07 5.74 4.74
C GLN A 59 -4.57 5.69 5.01
N LEU A 60 -5.22 6.85 5.19
CA LEU A 60 -6.67 6.95 5.23
C LEU A 60 -7.17 7.35 3.83
N LYS A 61 -7.90 6.44 3.18
CA LYS A 61 -8.49 6.63 1.87
C LYS A 61 -9.97 6.95 2.00
N TYR A 62 -10.39 8.10 1.53
CA TYR A 62 -11.79 8.53 1.45
C TYR A 62 -12.23 8.77 0.00
N ARG A 63 -11.29 8.82 -0.93
CA ARG A 63 -11.47 8.78 -2.38
C ARG A 63 -10.77 7.54 -2.88
N PHE A 64 -11.43 6.74 -3.70
CA PHE A 64 -10.89 5.50 -4.21
C PHE A 64 -11.43 5.22 -5.62
N GLU A 65 -10.73 4.41 -6.36
CA GLU A 65 -11.17 3.85 -7.63
C GLU A 65 -11.91 2.54 -7.39
N ASP A 66 -12.80 2.16 -8.31
CA ASP A 66 -13.62 0.94 -8.17
C ASP A 66 -12.77 -0.32 -7.94
N ILE A 67 -11.59 -0.39 -8.56
CA ILE A 67 -10.66 -1.52 -8.40
C ILE A 67 -10.11 -1.65 -6.96
N GLU A 68 -10.12 -0.60 -6.18
CA GLU A 68 -9.65 -0.61 -4.80
C GLU A 68 -10.69 -1.14 -3.81
N SER A 69 -11.95 -1.23 -4.25
CA SER A 69 -13.06 -1.78 -3.49
C SER A 69 -13.27 -3.26 -3.78
N SER A 70 -14.08 -3.93 -2.96
CA SER A 70 -14.45 -5.32 -3.24
C SER A 70 -15.34 -5.39 -4.48
N MET A 71 -14.93 -6.18 -5.48
CA MET A 71 -15.64 -6.37 -6.75
C MET A 71 -17.07 -6.92 -6.59
N GLY A 72 -17.42 -7.45 -5.42
CA GLY A 72 -18.76 -7.97 -5.13
C GLY A 72 -19.77 -6.93 -4.63
N TYR A 73 -19.34 -5.67 -4.45
CA TYR A 73 -20.18 -4.61 -3.91
C TYR A 73 -20.05 -3.32 -4.70
N TYR A 74 -21.18 -2.61 -4.86
CA TYR A 74 -21.17 -1.25 -5.38
C TYR A 74 -21.02 -0.28 -4.20
N LEU A 75 -19.81 0.22 -4.00
CA LEU A 75 -19.48 1.10 -2.89
C LEU A 75 -19.25 2.52 -3.40
N THR A 76 -19.77 3.50 -2.69
CA THR A 76 -19.53 4.91 -2.99
C THR A 76 -18.55 5.51 -1.99
N PRO A 77 -17.68 6.45 -2.41
CA PRO A 77 -16.80 7.15 -1.48
C PRO A 77 -17.58 7.92 -0.41
N ALA A 78 -16.97 8.06 0.77
CA ALA A 78 -17.53 8.88 1.83
C ALA A 78 -17.52 10.36 1.45
N SER A 79 -18.52 11.12 1.90
CA SER A 79 -18.55 12.57 1.66
C SER A 79 -17.38 13.26 2.34
N TYR A 80 -16.90 14.37 1.78
CA TYR A 80 -15.78 15.14 2.33
C TYR A 80 -15.97 15.50 3.80
N LYS A 81 -17.16 16.02 4.14
CA LYS A 81 -17.48 16.40 5.53
C LYS A 81 -17.43 15.23 6.50
N GLN A 82 -17.99 14.10 6.12
CA GLN A 82 -17.94 12.87 6.93
C GLN A 82 -16.52 12.32 7.03
N SER A 83 -15.75 12.38 5.96
CA SER A 83 -14.35 11.96 5.96
C SER A 83 -13.49 12.78 6.91
N VAL A 84 -13.68 14.11 6.94
CA VAL A 84 -13.01 14.99 7.92
C VAL A 84 -13.39 14.62 9.35
N ALA A 85 -14.68 14.41 9.62
CA ALA A 85 -15.15 14.05 10.96
C ALA A 85 -14.61 12.69 11.41
N MET A 86 -14.69 11.68 10.54
CA MET A 86 -14.20 10.33 10.83
C MET A 86 -12.69 10.30 11.02
N ALA A 87 -11.94 10.98 10.19
CA ALA A 87 -10.49 11.06 10.33
C ALA A 87 -10.07 11.66 11.69
N LYS A 88 -10.73 12.74 12.13
CA LYS A 88 -10.47 13.32 13.44
C LYS A 88 -10.88 12.39 14.59
N LEU A 89 -12.03 11.72 14.45
CA LEU A 89 -12.54 10.80 15.45
C LEU A 89 -11.60 9.61 15.65
N VAL A 90 -11.21 8.94 14.54
CA VAL A 90 -10.29 7.79 14.59
C VAL A 90 -8.95 8.19 15.18
N ARG A 91 -8.41 9.34 14.78
CA ARG A 91 -7.16 9.83 15.36
C ARG A 91 -7.28 9.96 16.87
N HIS A 92 -8.29 10.67 17.36
CA HIS A 92 -8.44 10.96 18.77
C HIS A 92 -8.78 9.71 19.60
N MET A 93 -9.75 8.92 19.15
CA MET A 93 -10.25 7.78 19.96
C MET A 93 -9.38 6.52 19.84
N CYS A 94 -8.65 6.37 18.73
CA CYS A 94 -7.84 5.18 18.50
C CYS A 94 -6.34 5.49 18.58
N LEU A 95 -5.82 6.35 17.70
CA LEU A 95 -4.38 6.49 17.56
C LEU A 95 -3.77 7.21 18.77
N GLU A 96 -4.29 8.36 19.13
CA GLU A 96 -3.79 9.15 20.27
C GLU A 96 -3.99 8.41 21.62
N ALA A 97 -5.07 7.65 21.77
CA ALA A 97 -5.31 6.87 22.97
C ALA A 97 -4.24 5.76 23.16
N TYR A 98 -3.80 5.10 22.08
CA TYR A 98 -2.71 4.15 22.18
C TYR A 98 -1.35 4.82 22.43
N ASP A 99 -1.09 5.97 21.80
CA ASP A 99 0.13 6.73 22.04
C ASP A 99 0.24 7.18 23.51
N GLU A 100 -0.88 7.60 24.09
CA GLU A 100 -0.93 7.99 25.51
C GLU A 100 -0.62 6.81 26.45
N ILE A 101 -1.17 5.62 26.15
CA ILE A 101 -0.95 4.42 26.97
C ILE A 101 0.48 3.87 26.80
N THR A 102 0.99 3.86 25.55
CA THR A 102 2.29 3.26 25.24
C THR A 102 3.46 4.23 25.34
N GLY A 103 3.18 5.52 25.39
CA GLY A 103 4.18 6.60 25.45
C GLY A 103 4.91 6.85 24.13
N SER A 104 4.53 6.18 23.02
CA SER A 104 5.13 6.38 21.70
C SER A 104 4.19 5.97 20.57
N THR A 105 4.50 6.43 19.34
CA THR A 105 3.78 6.03 18.12
C THR A 105 4.19 4.64 17.59
N ASP A 106 5.18 3.99 18.20
CA ASP A 106 5.79 2.78 17.65
C ASP A 106 4.84 1.59 17.67
N PHE A 107 4.00 1.50 18.68
CA PHE A 107 2.98 0.45 18.76
C PHE A 107 2.02 0.54 17.56
N ILE A 108 1.50 1.72 17.29
CA ILE A 108 0.61 1.95 16.14
C ILE A 108 1.34 1.66 14.82
N LYS A 109 2.58 2.12 14.67
CA LYS A 109 3.38 1.85 13.48
C LYS A 109 3.64 0.36 13.24
N ALA A 110 3.77 -0.43 14.30
CA ALA A 110 4.05 -1.85 14.19
C ALA A 110 2.79 -2.70 13.96
N TYR A 111 1.70 -2.41 14.66
CA TYR A 111 0.58 -3.34 14.79
C TYR A 111 -0.74 -2.84 14.21
N PHE A 112 -0.92 -1.54 14.01
CA PHE A 112 -2.18 -1.01 13.47
C PHE A 112 -2.27 -1.23 11.95
N PRO A 113 -3.46 -1.49 11.39
CA PRO A 113 -3.67 -1.62 9.95
C PRO A 113 -3.16 -0.41 9.17
N LYS A 114 -2.51 -0.67 8.04
CA LYS A 114 -1.86 0.40 7.26
C LYS A 114 -2.81 1.18 6.37
N ILE A 115 -3.98 0.62 6.09
CA ILE A 115 -5.00 1.25 5.26
C ILE A 115 -6.31 1.34 6.03
N LEU A 116 -6.82 2.56 6.16
CA LEU A 116 -8.20 2.84 6.59
C LEU A 116 -8.98 3.30 5.36
N PHE A 117 -10.04 2.60 5.04
CA PHE A 117 -10.80 2.80 3.81
C PHE A 117 -12.21 3.27 4.15
N LEU A 118 -12.53 4.54 3.88
CA LEU A 118 -13.81 5.13 4.22
C LEU A 118 -14.79 4.99 3.06
N VAL A 119 -15.90 4.30 3.33
CA VAL A 119 -16.98 4.07 2.39
C VAL A 119 -18.22 4.86 2.83
N GLY A 120 -18.90 5.48 1.89
CA GLY A 120 -20.08 6.30 2.13
C GLY A 120 -21.41 5.58 1.94
N SER A 121 -21.39 4.32 1.50
CA SER A 121 -22.58 3.49 1.29
C SER A 121 -22.52 2.21 2.09
N TYR A 122 -23.67 1.59 2.31
CA TYR A 122 -23.73 0.26 2.88
C TYR A 122 -23.42 -0.81 1.82
N ALA A 123 -22.79 -1.91 2.27
CA ALA A 123 -22.66 -3.12 1.49
C ALA A 123 -23.65 -4.17 1.98
N TYR A 124 -24.37 -4.80 1.06
CA TYR A 124 -25.34 -5.84 1.39
C TYR A 124 -24.88 -7.19 0.82
N LYS A 125 -24.95 -8.21 1.65
CA LYS A 125 -24.77 -9.59 1.19
C LYS A 125 -25.99 -10.05 0.39
N THR A 126 -25.84 -11.12 -0.38
CA THR A 126 -26.94 -11.72 -1.18
C THR A 126 -28.14 -12.14 -0.33
N ASN A 127 -27.95 -12.43 0.96
CA ASN A 127 -29.02 -12.74 1.91
C ASN A 127 -29.65 -11.49 2.56
N GLY A 128 -29.33 -10.29 2.11
CA GLY A 128 -29.84 -9.03 2.64
C GLY A 128 -29.17 -8.52 3.91
N ALA A 129 -28.21 -9.23 4.47
CA ALA A 129 -27.50 -8.78 5.64
C ALA A 129 -26.57 -7.59 5.30
N MET A 130 -26.64 -6.54 6.12
CA MET A 130 -25.82 -5.34 5.97
C MET A 130 -24.42 -5.60 6.56
N VAL A 131 -23.40 -5.25 5.78
CA VAL A 131 -22.00 -5.24 6.22
C VAL A 131 -21.68 -3.85 6.75
N LEU A 132 -21.32 -3.76 8.01
CA LEU A 132 -20.97 -2.50 8.68
C LEU A 132 -19.50 -2.14 8.54
N GLY A 133 -18.65 -3.11 8.29
CA GLY A 133 -17.23 -2.95 8.10
C GLY A 133 -16.54 -4.28 7.89
N THR A 134 -15.34 -4.25 7.34
CA THR A 134 -14.50 -5.43 7.16
C THR A 134 -13.08 -5.15 7.62
N ALA A 135 -12.42 -6.18 8.14
CA ALA A 135 -10.99 -6.14 8.46
C ALA A 135 -10.28 -7.25 7.67
N GLU A 136 -9.26 -6.87 6.92
CA GLU A 136 -8.52 -7.76 6.04
C GLU A 136 -7.13 -8.03 6.63
N ALA A 137 -7.02 -9.10 7.41
CA ALA A 137 -5.76 -9.67 7.92
C ALA A 137 -4.73 -8.64 8.44
N GLY A 138 -5.17 -7.58 9.11
CA GLY A 138 -4.29 -6.54 9.64
C GLY A 138 -3.76 -5.53 8.60
N ALA A 139 -4.09 -5.69 7.33
CA ALA A 139 -3.64 -4.77 6.28
C ALA A 139 -4.58 -3.59 6.08
N LYS A 140 -5.90 -3.84 6.01
CA LYS A 140 -6.93 -2.84 5.69
C LYS A 140 -8.15 -3.00 6.60
N ILE A 141 -8.72 -1.87 7.03
CA ILE A 141 -10.05 -1.76 7.63
C ILE A 141 -10.91 -0.90 6.70
N THR A 142 -12.09 -1.40 6.39
CA THR A 142 -13.10 -0.71 5.57
C THR A 142 -14.32 -0.43 6.41
#